data_077c46e942741912ecddbe474bc3e2a4
#
_entry.id   077c46e942741912ecddbe474bc3e2a4
#
_cell.length_a   1.000
_cell.length_b   1.000
_cell.length_c   1.000
_cell.angle_alpha   90.00
_cell.angle_beta   90.00
_cell.angle_gamma   90.00
#
_symmetry.space_group_name_H-M   'P 1'
#
loop_
_entity.id
_entity.type
_entity.pdbx_description
1 polymer ?
#
loop_
_entity_poly.entity_id
_entity_poly.type
_entity_poly.pdbx_seq_one_letter_code
_entity_poly.pdbx_strand_id
1 'polypeptide(L)'
;YNMTYEENLLALLESYKAGTIDAKTALEKLHAADYTDLGFAKLDHNRSLRQGFPEVVYCEGKTVEQVAAIMEKLAQVHNNILGTRADADKFAAVQKVLPDAVYHKNSRLIFVERKPLPKDDKRYIAVVTAGTSDLPISEEAALTAEIMGNQVERVYDVGVAGIHRLFDKLDLIRNANVVIVVAGMEGALASVVGGLVERPVIAVPTSVGYGANFQGLSALLGMLNSCSAGVAVVNIDNGFGAGRMACLLYTSPSPR
;
A
#
# COMPACT_ATOMS: atom_id res chain seq x y z
N TYR A 1 0.51 8.70 25.96
CA TYR A 1 1.22 8.56 24.69
C TYR A 1 2.12 7.35 24.78
N ASN A 2 1.85 6.29 24.01
CA ASN A 2 2.78 5.17 23.90
C ASN A 2 3.95 5.61 23.02
N MET A 3 5.17 5.32 23.46
CA MET A 3 6.38 5.56 22.67
C MET A 3 6.36 4.68 21.42
N THR A 4 6.81 5.23 20.31
CA THR A 4 6.98 4.46 19.06
C THR A 4 8.08 3.42 19.20
N TYR A 5 8.15 2.47 18.26
CA TYR A 5 9.23 1.48 18.21
C TYR A 5 10.62 2.15 18.24
N GLU A 6 10.82 3.18 17.42
CA GLU A 6 12.08 3.92 17.33
C GLU A 6 12.40 4.68 18.65
N GLU A 7 11.40 5.35 19.21
CA GLU A 7 11.55 6.05 20.51
C GLU A 7 11.92 5.07 21.65
N ASN A 8 11.33 3.88 21.64
CA ASN A 8 11.68 2.82 22.60
C ASN A 8 13.13 2.34 22.44
N LEU A 9 13.60 2.15 21.20
CA LEU A 9 15.00 1.78 20.94
C LEU A 9 15.97 2.88 21.35
N LEU A 10 15.66 4.14 21.07
CA LEU A 10 16.48 5.28 21.49
C LEU A 10 16.55 5.38 23.02
N ALA A 11 15.42 5.25 23.71
CA ALA A 11 15.40 5.24 25.19
C ALA A 11 16.22 4.09 25.78
N LEU A 12 16.22 2.92 25.13
CA LEU A 12 17.04 1.77 25.54
C LEU A 12 18.54 2.06 25.37
N LEU A 13 18.94 2.66 24.24
CA LEU A 13 20.32 3.06 23.99
C LEU A 13 20.80 4.14 24.97
N GLU A 14 19.95 5.14 25.28
CA GLU A 14 20.26 6.15 26.29
C GLU A 14 20.40 5.54 27.70
N SER A 15 19.57 4.55 28.04
CA SER A 15 19.68 3.82 29.33
C SER A 15 20.99 3.05 29.42
N TYR A 16 21.45 2.42 28.35
CA TYR A 16 22.74 1.77 28.26
C TYR A 16 23.90 2.78 28.40
N LYS A 17 23.84 3.89 27.66
CA LYS A 17 24.82 4.95 27.70
C LYS A 17 24.94 5.60 29.11
N ALA A 18 23.83 5.75 29.81
CA ALA A 18 23.77 6.23 31.17
C ALA A 18 24.26 5.22 32.24
N GLY A 19 24.54 3.97 31.84
CA GLY A 19 24.98 2.90 32.72
C GLY A 19 23.88 2.33 33.63
N THR A 20 22.60 2.63 33.34
CA THR A 20 21.45 2.10 34.12
C THR A 20 21.12 0.66 33.75
N ILE A 21 21.56 0.18 32.60
CA ILE A 21 21.52 -1.22 32.17
C ILE A 21 22.88 -1.63 31.60
N ASP A 22 23.21 -2.91 31.71
CA ASP A 22 24.43 -3.47 31.11
C ASP A 22 24.22 -3.85 29.63
N ALA A 23 25.31 -4.14 28.93
CA ALA A 23 25.28 -4.50 27.51
C ALA A 23 24.47 -5.76 27.23
N LYS A 24 24.47 -6.75 28.10
CA LYS A 24 23.72 -7.98 27.97
C LYS A 24 22.22 -7.72 28.06
N THR A 25 21.80 -6.99 29.08
CA THR A 25 20.40 -6.56 29.24
C THR A 25 19.92 -5.70 28.07
N ALA A 26 20.77 -4.78 27.57
CA ALA A 26 20.44 -3.98 26.39
C ALA A 26 20.22 -4.86 25.15
N LEU A 27 21.09 -5.85 24.91
CA LEU A 27 20.99 -6.77 23.77
C LEU A 27 19.73 -7.66 23.87
N GLU A 28 19.45 -8.20 25.06
CA GLU A 28 18.23 -9.00 25.28
C GLU A 28 16.95 -8.18 25.01
N LYS A 29 16.90 -6.93 25.45
CA LYS A 29 15.77 -6.02 25.19
C LYS A 29 15.65 -5.62 23.72
N LEU A 30 16.77 -5.42 23.02
CA LEU A 30 16.77 -5.16 21.56
C LEU A 30 16.19 -6.34 20.80
N HIS A 31 16.61 -7.57 21.09
CA HIS A 31 16.06 -8.77 20.46
C HIS A 31 14.58 -8.97 20.78
N ALA A 32 14.16 -8.70 22.03
CA ALA A 32 12.76 -8.80 22.43
C ALA A 32 11.86 -7.75 21.76
N ALA A 33 12.43 -6.61 21.32
CA ALA A 33 11.69 -5.56 20.62
C ALA A 33 11.46 -5.85 19.13
N ASP A 34 12.20 -6.79 18.52
CA ASP A 34 12.14 -7.03 17.09
C ASP A 34 10.78 -7.58 16.62
N TYR A 35 10.13 -8.41 17.42
CA TYR A 35 8.81 -8.96 17.12
C TYR A 35 8.00 -9.29 18.38
N THR A 36 6.68 -9.35 18.24
CA THR A 36 5.77 -9.88 19.25
C THR A 36 5.18 -11.21 18.80
N ASP A 37 5.27 -12.23 19.64
CA ASP A 37 4.66 -13.53 19.39
C ASP A 37 3.27 -13.61 20.07
N LEU A 38 2.23 -13.78 19.26
CA LEU A 38 0.84 -13.97 19.70
C LEU A 38 0.44 -15.46 19.77
N GLY A 39 1.40 -16.38 19.56
CA GLY A 39 1.15 -17.81 19.44
C GLY A 39 0.68 -18.22 18.04
N PHE A 40 -0.31 -17.52 17.49
CA PHE A 40 -0.82 -17.76 16.13
C PHE A 40 -0.21 -16.84 15.07
N ALA A 41 0.46 -15.75 15.47
CA ALA A 41 1.13 -14.80 14.58
C ALA A 41 2.37 -14.20 15.24
N LYS A 42 3.37 -13.86 14.44
CA LYS A 42 4.56 -13.11 14.86
C LYS A 42 4.56 -11.77 14.16
N LEU A 43 4.51 -10.68 14.92
CA LEU A 43 4.40 -9.32 14.42
C LEU A 43 5.77 -8.67 14.33
N ASP A 44 6.19 -8.29 13.14
CA ASP A 44 7.50 -7.71 12.84
C ASP A 44 7.50 -6.18 13.11
N HIS A 45 8.01 -5.77 14.26
CA HIS A 45 8.10 -4.34 14.62
C HIS A 45 9.28 -3.64 13.93
N ASN A 46 10.30 -4.37 13.55
CA ASN A 46 11.50 -3.84 12.89
C ASN A 46 11.24 -3.44 11.42
N ARG A 47 10.11 -3.83 10.84
CA ARG A 47 9.80 -3.55 9.44
C ARG A 47 9.81 -2.06 9.11
N SER A 48 9.35 -1.20 10.01
CA SER A 48 9.36 0.26 9.81
C SER A 48 10.76 0.83 9.58
N LEU A 49 11.77 0.33 10.30
CA LEU A 49 13.17 0.75 10.11
C LEU A 49 13.76 0.22 8.78
N ARG A 50 13.44 -1.02 8.42
CA ARG A 50 13.98 -1.63 7.20
C ARG A 50 13.29 -1.18 5.92
N GLN A 51 11.98 -0.90 5.99
CA GLN A 51 11.13 -0.65 4.82
C GLN A 51 10.39 0.69 4.84
N GLY A 52 10.61 1.52 5.87
CA GLY A 52 10.00 2.85 5.99
C GLY A 52 8.51 2.86 6.33
N PHE A 53 7.88 1.69 6.53
CA PHE A 53 6.49 1.56 6.96
C PHE A 53 6.31 0.30 7.82
N PRO A 54 5.42 0.33 8.85
CA PRO A 54 5.13 -0.83 9.70
C PRO A 54 4.61 -2.04 8.92
N GLU A 55 4.50 -3.18 9.62
CA GLU A 55 3.87 -4.36 9.05
C GLU A 55 2.43 -4.07 8.64
N VAL A 56 2.06 -4.51 7.42
CA VAL A 56 0.70 -4.40 6.90
C VAL A 56 -0.03 -5.72 7.09
N VAL A 57 -1.22 -5.66 7.65
CA VAL A 57 -2.02 -6.84 7.98
C VAL A 57 -2.81 -7.29 6.75
N TYR A 58 -2.49 -8.45 6.21
CA TYR A 58 -3.34 -9.11 5.22
C TYR A 58 -4.52 -9.78 5.93
N CYS A 59 -5.71 -9.17 5.85
CA CYS A 59 -6.87 -9.59 6.66
C CYS A 59 -7.62 -10.79 6.05
N GLU A 60 -7.53 -10.99 4.73
CA GLU A 60 -8.20 -12.12 4.07
C GLU A 60 -7.65 -13.45 4.58
N GLY A 61 -8.52 -14.41 4.85
CA GLY A 61 -8.14 -15.71 5.42
C GLY A 61 -7.85 -15.73 6.93
N LYS A 62 -7.81 -14.55 7.59
CA LYS A 62 -7.73 -14.47 9.06
C LYS A 62 -9.12 -14.39 9.68
N THR A 63 -9.26 -14.91 10.92
CA THR A 63 -10.51 -14.74 11.67
C THR A 63 -10.68 -13.28 12.14
N VAL A 64 -11.88 -12.93 12.52
CA VAL A 64 -12.23 -11.60 13.04
C VAL A 64 -11.39 -11.25 14.27
N GLU A 65 -11.25 -12.21 15.19
CA GLU A 65 -10.48 -12.08 16.43
C GLU A 65 -8.99 -11.92 16.16
N GLN A 66 -8.45 -12.67 15.18
CA GLN A 66 -7.04 -12.57 14.79
C GLN A 66 -6.71 -11.19 14.24
N VAL A 67 -7.57 -10.63 13.37
CA VAL A 67 -7.35 -9.30 12.81
C VAL A 67 -7.39 -8.24 13.90
N ALA A 68 -8.37 -8.29 14.80
CA ALA A 68 -8.49 -7.34 15.90
C ALA A 68 -7.26 -7.39 16.82
N ALA A 69 -6.84 -8.58 17.26
CA ALA A 69 -5.69 -8.76 18.13
C ALA A 69 -4.36 -8.31 17.50
N ILE A 70 -4.15 -8.59 16.21
CA ILE A 70 -2.97 -8.16 15.47
C ILE A 70 -2.93 -6.62 15.36
N MET A 71 -4.02 -6.00 14.92
CA MET A 71 -4.08 -4.55 14.74
C MET A 71 -3.96 -3.81 16.07
N GLU A 72 -4.61 -4.29 17.14
CA GLU A 72 -4.47 -3.74 18.48
C GLU A 72 -3.01 -3.76 18.94
N LYS A 73 -2.33 -4.89 18.75
CA LYS A 73 -0.93 -5.04 19.16
C LYS A 73 0.02 -4.15 18.36
N LEU A 74 -0.16 -4.07 17.05
CA LEU A 74 0.62 -3.15 16.20
C LEU A 74 0.41 -1.68 16.60
N ALA A 75 -0.82 -1.29 16.96
CA ALA A 75 -1.16 0.07 17.39
C ALA A 75 -0.56 0.48 18.75
N GLN A 76 -0.02 -0.47 19.53
CA GLN A 76 0.71 -0.18 20.77
C GLN A 76 2.12 0.35 20.51
N VAL A 77 2.71 0.01 19.36
CA VAL A 77 4.10 0.36 19.00
C VAL A 77 4.23 1.20 17.74
N HIS A 78 3.17 1.33 16.94
CA HIS A 78 3.16 2.11 15.70
C HIS A 78 2.01 3.11 15.70
N ASN A 79 2.28 4.33 15.21
CA ASN A 79 1.25 5.38 15.09
C ASN A 79 0.34 5.14 13.87
N ASN A 80 0.88 4.58 12.80
CA ASN A 80 0.16 4.32 11.56
C ASN A 80 0.19 2.83 11.26
N ILE A 81 -0.97 2.23 11.09
CA ILE A 81 -1.11 0.81 10.75
C ILE A 81 -2.15 0.64 9.65
N LEU A 82 -1.96 -0.38 8.83
CA LEU A 82 -2.80 -0.67 7.67
C LEU A 82 -3.17 -2.16 7.63
N GLY A 83 -4.45 -2.44 7.46
CA GLY A 83 -4.98 -3.76 7.14
C GLY A 83 -5.61 -3.76 5.76
N THR A 84 -5.28 -4.73 4.93
CA THR A 84 -5.79 -4.88 3.57
C THR A 84 -6.78 -6.04 3.47
N ARG A 85 -7.69 -5.97 2.48
CA ARG A 85 -8.69 -7.01 2.19
C ARG A 85 -9.53 -7.41 3.40
N ALA A 86 -9.89 -6.43 4.21
CA ALA A 86 -10.84 -6.60 5.31
C ALA A 86 -12.30 -6.58 4.82
N ASP A 87 -13.16 -7.21 5.60
CA ASP A 87 -14.61 -7.09 5.50
C ASP A 87 -15.18 -6.24 6.67
N ALA A 88 -16.47 -6.00 6.64
CA ALA A 88 -17.15 -5.18 7.65
C ALA A 88 -17.11 -5.81 9.05
N ASP A 89 -17.12 -7.14 9.15
CA ASP A 89 -17.11 -7.83 10.45
C ASP A 89 -15.75 -7.69 11.13
N LYS A 90 -14.66 -7.82 10.35
CA LYS A 90 -13.29 -7.57 10.82
C LYS A 90 -13.12 -6.13 11.27
N PHE A 91 -13.64 -5.16 10.48
CA PHE A 91 -13.61 -3.76 10.89
C PHE A 91 -14.38 -3.52 12.18
N ALA A 92 -15.59 -4.07 12.32
CA ALA A 92 -16.40 -3.92 13.53
C ALA A 92 -15.68 -4.45 14.80
N ALA A 93 -14.90 -5.51 14.66
CA ALA A 93 -14.08 -6.03 15.76
C ALA A 93 -12.87 -5.15 16.05
N VAL A 94 -12.18 -4.67 15.02
CA VAL A 94 -11.05 -3.74 15.15
C VAL A 94 -11.50 -2.44 15.82
N GLN A 95 -12.64 -1.89 15.43
CA GLN A 95 -13.17 -0.64 15.98
C GLN A 95 -13.47 -0.71 17.48
N LYS A 96 -13.80 -1.90 18.01
CA LYS A 96 -14.00 -2.09 19.46
C LYS A 96 -12.73 -1.91 20.28
N VAL A 97 -11.58 -2.30 19.72
CA VAL A 97 -10.26 -2.21 20.38
C VAL A 97 -9.46 -0.99 19.95
N LEU A 98 -9.75 -0.45 18.76
CA LEU A 98 -9.15 0.76 18.18
C LEU A 98 -10.25 1.69 17.68
N PRO A 99 -10.84 2.54 18.56
CA PRO A 99 -11.96 3.42 18.18
C PRO A 99 -11.60 4.46 17.10
N ASP A 100 -10.31 4.74 16.93
CA ASP A 100 -9.75 5.65 15.90
C ASP A 100 -9.48 4.96 14.55
N ALA A 101 -9.80 3.66 14.42
CA ALA A 101 -9.70 2.96 13.15
C ALA A 101 -10.76 3.44 12.15
N VAL A 102 -10.34 3.61 10.90
CA VAL A 102 -11.20 4.02 9.77
C VAL A 102 -11.28 2.87 8.76
N TYR A 103 -12.46 2.66 8.18
CA TYR A 103 -12.70 1.65 7.16
C TYR A 103 -13.12 2.24 5.83
N HIS A 104 -12.34 1.96 4.81
CA HIS A 104 -12.70 2.23 3.42
C HIS A 104 -13.35 0.99 2.80
N LYS A 105 -14.67 0.98 2.77
CA LYS A 105 -15.46 -0.19 2.33
C LYS A 105 -15.10 -0.63 0.90
N ASN A 106 -14.98 0.31 -0.02
CA ASN A 106 -14.73 -0.02 -1.44
C ASN A 106 -13.35 -0.66 -1.66
N SER A 107 -12.31 -0.16 -1.01
CA SER A 107 -10.96 -0.71 -1.09
C SER A 107 -10.68 -1.82 -0.07
N ARG A 108 -11.64 -2.11 0.83
CA ARG A 108 -11.51 -3.10 1.89
C ARG A 108 -10.28 -2.85 2.80
N LEU A 109 -9.95 -1.56 3.01
CA LEU A 109 -8.83 -1.14 3.86
C LEU A 109 -9.33 -0.72 5.25
N ILE A 110 -8.64 -1.19 6.30
CA ILE A 110 -8.73 -0.66 7.65
C ILE A 110 -7.41 0.05 7.93
N PHE A 111 -7.46 1.29 8.41
CA PHE A 111 -6.25 2.00 8.81
C PHE A 111 -6.45 2.81 10.07
N VAL A 112 -5.34 3.02 10.79
CA VAL A 112 -5.21 3.96 11.89
C VAL A 112 -4.08 4.90 11.51
N GLU A 113 -4.33 6.21 11.53
CA GLU A 113 -3.35 7.24 11.21
C GLU A 113 -3.32 8.26 12.34
N ARG A 114 -2.45 8.04 13.33
CA ARG A 114 -2.25 8.94 14.49
C ARG A 114 -1.21 10.01 14.23
N LYS A 115 -0.29 9.73 13.31
CA LYS A 115 0.77 10.66 12.91
C LYS A 115 0.88 10.69 11.40
N PRO A 116 0.09 11.54 10.71
CA PRO A 116 0.15 11.66 9.27
C PRO A 116 1.57 11.91 8.77
N LEU A 117 1.98 11.19 7.72
CA LEU A 117 3.28 11.40 7.09
C LEU A 117 3.24 12.67 6.23
N PRO A 118 4.31 13.48 6.21
CA PRO A 118 4.37 14.68 5.38
C PRO A 118 4.31 14.28 3.90
N LYS A 119 3.48 14.99 3.13
CA LYS A 119 3.35 14.82 1.68
C LYS A 119 4.14 15.89 0.95
N ASP A 120 4.73 15.52 -0.18
CA ASP A 120 5.35 16.46 -1.11
C ASP A 120 4.26 17.07 -1.99
N ASP A 121 4.13 18.39 -2.01
CA ASP A 121 3.11 19.11 -2.78
C ASP A 121 3.46 19.29 -4.26
N LYS A 122 4.72 19.01 -4.64
CA LYS A 122 5.23 19.17 -6.01
C LYS A 122 5.22 17.88 -6.83
N ARG A 123 5.14 16.75 -6.17
CA ARG A 123 5.20 15.42 -6.80
C ARG A 123 3.97 14.62 -6.44
N TYR A 124 3.50 13.79 -7.35
CA TYR A 124 2.35 12.91 -7.10
C TYR A 124 2.44 11.61 -7.88
N ILE A 125 1.67 10.63 -7.42
CA ILE A 125 1.41 9.37 -8.10
C ILE A 125 0.05 9.51 -8.79
N ALA A 126 -0.04 9.25 -10.11
CA ALA A 126 -1.32 9.16 -10.79
C ALA A 126 -1.85 7.73 -10.72
N VAL A 127 -3.09 7.55 -10.26
CA VAL A 127 -3.79 6.26 -10.28
C VAL A 127 -4.89 6.33 -11.34
N VAL A 128 -4.71 5.52 -12.39
CA VAL A 128 -5.53 5.55 -13.61
C VAL A 128 -6.33 4.27 -13.72
N THR A 129 -7.66 4.34 -13.93
CA THR A 129 -8.49 3.15 -14.11
C THR A 129 -9.16 3.08 -15.49
N ALA A 130 -9.31 1.85 -16.01
CA ALA A 130 -10.07 1.61 -17.23
C ALA A 130 -11.57 1.80 -17.02
N GLY A 131 -12.15 1.16 -16.03
CA GLY A 131 -13.59 1.24 -15.77
C GLY A 131 -13.94 1.40 -14.29
N THR A 132 -15.22 1.67 -14.02
CA THR A 132 -15.72 1.83 -12.64
C THR A 132 -15.67 0.54 -11.83
N SER A 133 -15.68 -0.63 -12.49
CA SER A 133 -15.53 -1.92 -11.81
C SER A 133 -14.11 -2.14 -11.26
N ASP A 134 -13.11 -1.39 -11.74
CA ASP A 134 -11.74 -1.44 -11.27
C ASP A 134 -11.49 -0.56 -10.03
N LEU A 135 -12.47 0.28 -9.64
CA LEU A 135 -12.35 1.23 -8.54
C LEU A 135 -11.92 0.60 -7.20
N PRO A 136 -12.40 -0.58 -6.80
CA PRO A 136 -11.95 -1.17 -5.52
C PRO A 136 -10.44 -1.37 -5.46
N ILE A 137 -9.83 -1.83 -6.54
CA ILE A 137 -8.39 -2.12 -6.63
C ILE A 137 -7.58 -0.82 -6.78
N SER A 138 -8.11 0.16 -7.55
CA SER A 138 -7.45 1.46 -7.68
C SER A 138 -7.50 2.28 -6.40
N GLU A 139 -8.60 2.23 -5.65
CA GLU A 139 -8.66 2.87 -4.32
C GLU A 139 -7.76 2.15 -3.30
N GLU A 140 -7.58 0.83 -3.39
CA GLU A 140 -6.58 0.13 -2.58
C GLU A 140 -5.18 0.67 -2.87
N ALA A 141 -4.82 0.87 -4.15
CA ALA A 141 -3.52 1.42 -4.53
C ALA A 141 -3.37 2.89 -4.08
N ALA A 142 -4.38 3.71 -4.34
CA ALA A 142 -4.38 5.14 -4.03
C ALA A 142 -4.24 5.39 -2.51
N LEU A 143 -5.11 4.78 -1.71
CA LEU A 143 -5.11 4.93 -0.26
C LEU A 143 -3.84 4.34 0.38
N THR A 144 -3.31 3.22 -0.14
CA THR A 144 -2.02 2.69 0.31
C THR A 144 -0.92 3.71 0.11
N ALA A 145 -0.85 4.35 -1.06
CA ALA A 145 0.15 5.36 -1.35
C ALA A 145 -0.03 6.62 -0.48
N GLU A 146 -1.26 7.06 -0.26
CA GLU A 146 -1.58 8.23 0.57
C GLU A 146 -1.20 8.03 2.05
N ILE A 147 -1.55 6.88 2.63
CA ILE A 147 -1.21 6.52 4.02
C ILE A 147 0.31 6.39 4.19
N MET A 148 1.02 6.02 3.14
CA MET A 148 2.49 5.96 3.11
C MET A 148 3.16 7.32 2.81
N GLY A 149 2.40 8.44 2.85
CA GLY A 149 2.94 9.79 2.77
C GLY A 149 3.11 10.34 1.36
N ASN A 150 2.39 9.82 0.37
CA ASN A 150 2.48 10.34 -1.00
C ASN A 150 1.25 11.15 -1.38
N GLN A 151 1.43 12.14 -2.25
CA GLN A 151 0.32 12.81 -2.94
C GLN A 151 -0.17 11.90 -4.06
N VAL A 152 -1.50 11.78 -4.21
CA VAL A 152 -2.13 10.93 -5.22
C VAL A 152 -3.18 11.70 -5.99
N GLU A 153 -3.12 11.59 -7.32
CA GLU A 153 -4.14 12.09 -8.24
C GLU A 153 -4.90 10.90 -8.86
N ARG A 154 -6.23 10.97 -8.82
CA ARG A 154 -7.13 9.93 -9.30
C ARG A 154 -7.66 10.27 -10.68
N VAL A 155 -7.42 9.40 -11.65
CA VAL A 155 -7.90 9.51 -13.04
C VAL A 155 -8.74 8.27 -13.36
N TYR A 156 -10.02 8.35 -13.12
CA TYR A 156 -10.90 7.20 -13.17
C TYR A 156 -11.78 7.17 -14.41
N ASP A 157 -12.16 5.96 -14.84
CA ASP A 157 -13.05 5.67 -15.97
C ASP A 157 -12.54 6.23 -17.31
N VAL A 158 -11.27 5.99 -17.62
CA VAL A 158 -10.60 6.41 -18.86
C VAL A 158 -10.19 5.23 -19.74
N GLY A 159 -11.02 4.18 -19.78
CA GLY A 159 -10.78 2.97 -20.56
C GLY A 159 -10.64 3.22 -22.06
N VAL A 160 -9.92 2.31 -22.74
CA VAL A 160 -9.57 2.42 -24.17
C VAL A 160 -10.77 2.47 -25.12
N ALA A 161 -11.92 1.91 -24.72
CA ALA A 161 -13.16 2.00 -25.48
C ALA A 161 -13.70 3.44 -25.61
N GLY A 162 -13.27 4.33 -24.72
CA GLY A 162 -13.56 5.77 -24.77
C GLY A 162 -12.29 6.58 -24.66
N ILE A 163 -11.33 6.33 -25.52
CA ILE A 163 -9.95 6.83 -25.46
C ILE A 163 -9.83 8.37 -25.31
N HIS A 164 -10.81 9.11 -25.83
CA HIS A 164 -10.87 10.57 -25.70
C HIS A 164 -10.87 11.03 -24.25
N ARG A 165 -11.48 10.27 -23.33
CA ARG A 165 -11.49 10.56 -21.89
C ARG A 165 -10.08 10.48 -21.29
N LEU A 166 -9.24 9.58 -21.78
CA LEU A 166 -7.82 9.49 -21.39
C LEU A 166 -7.04 10.72 -21.87
N PHE A 167 -7.27 11.14 -23.11
CA PHE A 167 -6.58 12.31 -23.67
C PHE A 167 -6.94 13.60 -22.94
N ASP A 168 -8.17 13.77 -22.46
CA ASP A 168 -8.59 14.92 -21.66
C ASP A 168 -7.82 15.04 -20.31
N LYS A 169 -7.22 13.93 -19.84
CA LYS A 169 -6.44 13.86 -18.59
C LYS A 169 -4.93 13.64 -18.83
N LEU A 170 -4.49 13.68 -20.07
CA LEU A 170 -3.13 13.27 -20.44
C LEU A 170 -2.05 14.12 -19.78
N ASP A 171 -2.24 15.43 -19.65
CA ASP A 171 -1.28 16.33 -19.01
C ASP A 171 -1.10 16.00 -17.54
N LEU A 172 -2.19 15.69 -16.82
CA LEU A 172 -2.13 15.26 -15.44
C LEU A 172 -1.38 13.93 -15.31
N ILE A 173 -1.60 12.98 -16.22
CA ILE A 173 -0.91 11.69 -16.19
C ILE A 173 0.58 11.84 -16.51
N ARG A 174 0.96 12.67 -17.49
CA ARG A 174 2.35 12.92 -17.89
C ARG A 174 3.18 13.62 -16.83
N ASN A 175 2.57 14.49 -16.05
CA ASN A 175 3.26 15.23 -15.00
C ASN A 175 3.44 14.43 -13.69
N ALA A 176 2.83 13.25 -13.58
CA ALA A 176 3.03 12.37 -12.43
C ALA A 176 4.47 11.85 -12.36
N ASN A 177 4.95 11.55 -11.15
CA ASN A 177 6.28 10.93 -10.96
C ASN A 177 6.26 9.43 -11.20
N VAL A 178 5.14 8.78 -10.89
CA VAL A 178 4.86 7.38 -11.13
C VAL A 178 3.40 7.25 -11.53
N VAL A 179 3.09 6.37 -12.46
CA VAL A 179 1.72 6.10 -12.88
C VAL A 179 1.34 4.67 -12.49
N ILE A 180 0.22 4.50 -11.81
CA ILE A 180 -0.39 3.18 -11.56
C ILE A 180 -1.57 3.06 -12.52
N VAL A 181 -1.61 2.00 -13.32
CA VAL A 181 -2.70 1.74 -14.28
C VAL A 181 -3.43 0.46 -13.88
N VAL A 182 -4.70 0.59 -13.56
CA VAL A 182 -5.56 -0.51 -13.10
C VAL A 182 -6.59 -0.85 -14.17
N ALA A 183 -6.56 -2.06 -14.68
CA ALA A 183 -7.44 -2.47 -15.77
C ALA A 183 -7.75 -3.97 -15.74
N GLY A 184 -9.01 -4.32 -15.97
CA GLY A 184 -9.46 -5.67 -16.24
C GLY A 184 -9.53 -5.97 -17.74
N MET A 185 -10.43 -6.85 -18.13
CA MET A 185 -10.63 -7.32 -19.51
C MET A 185 -9.32 -7.82 -20.16
N GLU A 186 -8.78 -7.14 -21.15
CA GLU A 186 -7.53 -7.45 -21.83
C GLU A 186 -6.32 -6.64 -21.35
N GLY A 187 -6.54 -5.68 -20.43
CA GLY A 187 -5.47 -4.87 -19.85
C GLY A 187 -4.82 -3.83 -20.78
N ALA A 188 -5.44 -3.50 -21.90
CA ALA A 188 -4.85 -2.66 -22.94
C ALA A 188 -4.46 -1.25 -22.48
N LEU A 189 -5.18 -0.69 -21.49
CA LEU A 189 -4.92 0.67 -20.98
C LEU A 189 -3.47 0.84 -20.50
N ALA A 190 -2.88 -0.18 -19.90
CA ALA A 190 -1.50 -0.12 -19.43
C ALA A 190 -0.48 0.10 -20.57
N SER A 191 -0.66 -0.59 -21.69
CA SER A 191 0.18 -0.40 -22.87
C SER A 191 -0.01 0.97 -23.51
N VAL A 192 -1.25 1.46 -23.58
CA VAL A 192 -1.56 2.80 -24.14
C VAL A 192 -0.92 3.89 -23.27
N VAL A 193 -1.14 3.86 -21.97
CA VAL A 193 -0.54 4.84 -21.04
C VAL A 193 0.98 4.75 -21.09
N GLY A 194 1.56 3.55 -21.08
CA GLY A 194 3.01 3.35 -21.15
C GLY A 194 3.64 3.93 -22.43
N GLY A 195 2.90 3.97 -23.54
CA GLY A 195 3.34 4.64 -24.77
C GLY A 195 3.20 6.17 -24.78
N LEU A 196 2.49 6.75 -23.78
CA LEU A 196 2.19 8.18 -23.74
C LEU A 196 2.97 8.95 -22.65
N VAL A 197 3.69 8.26 -21.76
CA VAL A 197 4.38 8.86 -20.62
C VAL A 197 5.87 8.49 -20.58
N GLU A 198 6.69 9.35 -20.00
CA GLU A 198 8.12 9.13 -19.76
C GLU A 198 8.40 8.57 -18.36
N ARG A 199 7.35 8.22 -17.63
CA ARG A 199 7.42 7.83 -16.21
C ARG A 199 7.23 6.33 -16.05
N PRO A 200 7.75 5.75 -14.97
CA PRO A 200 7.47 4.35 -14.66
C PRO A 200 5.97 4.09 -14.56
N VAL A 201 5.50 3.04 -15.22
CA VAL A 201 4.11 2.59 -15.19
C VAL A 201 4.03 1.27 -14.43
N ILE A 202 3.24 1.25 -13.36
CA ILE A 202 2.92 0.03 -12.62
C ILE A 202 1.54 -0.43 -13.05
N ALA A 203 1.48 -1.53 -13.80
CA ALA A 203 0.25 -2.10 -14.30
C ALA A 203 -0.34 -3.10 -13.30
N VAL A 204 -1.61 -2.93 -13.00
CA VAL A 204 -2.40 -3.77 -12.08
C VAL A 204 -3.50 -4.45 -12.88
N PRO A 205 -3.32 -5.72 -13.25
CA PRO A 205 -4.40 -6.48 -13.85
C PRO A 205 -5.49 -6.72 -12.80
N THR A 206 -6.76 -6.60 -13.17
CA THR A 206 -7.86 -6.94 -12.27
C THR A 206 -8.60 -8.18 -12.74
N SER A 207 -9.28 -8.86 -11.81
CA SER A 207 -10.17 -9.99 -12.10
C SER A 207 -11.46 -9.59 -12.82
N VAL A 208 -11.66 -8.28 -13.04
CA VAL A 208 -12.81 -7.72 -13.74
C VAL A 208 -12.83 -8.18 -15.19
N GLY A 209 -13.89 -8.88 -15.59
CA GLY A 209 -14.06 -9.39 -16.92
C GLY A 209 -14.97 -10.61 -16.97
N TYR A 210 -15.12 -11.20 -18.14
CA TYR A 210 -15.95 -12.39 -18.39
C TYR A 210 -15.34 -13.27 -19.48
N GLY A 211 -15.87 -14.49 -19.64
CA GLY A 211 -15.45 -15.42 -20.69
C GLY A 211 -13.94 -15.73 -20.63
N ALA A 212 -13.21 -15.43 -21.69
CA ALA A 212 -11.78 -15.70 -21.82
C ALA A 212 -10.87 -14.80 -20.93
N ASN A 213 -11.43 -13.97 -20.08
CA ASN A 213 -10.67 -13.20 -19.09
C ASN A 213 -10.00 -14.10 -18.03
N PHE A 214 -10.59 -15.28 -17.72
CA PHE A 214 -10.08 -16.21 -16.71
C PHE A 214 -9.67 -15.53 -15.40
N GLN A 215 -10.58 -14.70 -14.82
CA GLN A 215 -10.36 -13.98 -13.55
C GLN A 215 -9.11 -13.10 -13.55
N GLY A 216 -8.87 -12.40 -14.65
CA GLY A 216 -7.76 -11.44 -14.77
C GLY A 216 -6.50 -12.01 -15.45
N LEU A 217 -6.47 -13.29 -15.81
CA LEU A 217 -5.31 -13.89 -16.50
C LEU A 217 -5.07 -13.22 -17.87
N SER A 218 -6.13 -12.91 -18.62
CA SER A 218 -6.02 -12.20 -19.88
C SER A 218 -5.37 -10.82 -19.70
N ALA A 219 -5.81 -10.04 -18.71
CA ALA A 219 -5.22 -8.75 -18.40
C ALA A 219 -3.75 -8.89 -17.98
N LEU A 220 -3.43 -9.86 -17.10
CA LEU A 220 -2.07 -10.13 -16.65
C LEU A 220 -1.14 -10.45 -17.84
N LEU A 221 -1.53 -11.38 -18.69
CA LEU A 221 -0.74 -11.76 -19.87
C LEU A 221 -0.61 -10.61 -20.88
N GLY A 222 -1.67 -9.86 -21.09
CA GLY A 222 -1.64 -8.66 -21.95
C GLY A 222 -0.66 -7.61 -21.45
N MET A 223 -0.68 -7.32 -20.15
CA MET A 223 0.24 -6.36 -19.53
C MET A 223 1.70 -6.86 -19.52
N LEU A 224 1.94 -8.15 -19.22
CA LEU A 224 3.28 -8.75 -19.27
C LEU A 224 3.88 -8.75 -20.67
N ASN A 225 3.06 -8.83 -21.70
CA ASN A 225 3.47 -8.78 -23.12
C ASN A 225 3.40 -7.37 -23.72
N SER A 226 3.25 -6.31 -22.89
CA SER A 226 3.25 -4.94 -23.39
C SER A 226 4.55 -4.62 -24.12
N CYS A 227 4.45 -4.03 -25.32
CA CYS A 227 5.62 -3.51 -26.03
C CYS A 227 6.07 -2.12 -25.56
N SER A 228 5.29 -1.48 -24.68
CA SER A 228 5.66 -0.19 -24.09
C SER A 228 6.76 -0.37 -23.05
N ALA A 229 7.93 0.23 -23.29
CA ALA A 229 9.03 0.19 -22.33
C ALA A 229 8.65 0.94 -21.03
N GLY A 230 9.11 0.43 -19.88
CA GLY A 230 8.83 1.05 -18.57
C GLY A 230 7.54 0.61 -17.90
N VAL A 231 6.83 -0.37 -18.47
CA VAL A 231 5.67 -1.03 -17.81
C VAL A 231 6.16 -2.20 -16.96
N ALA A 232 5.91 -2.12 -15.65
CA ALA A 232 6.11 -3.21 -14.70
C ALA A 232 4.75 -3.71 -14.23
N VAL A 233 4.59 -5.02 -14.06
CA VAL A 233 3.28 -5.64 -13.74
C VAL A 233 3.31 -6.23 -12.35
N VAL A 234 2.28 -5.95 -11.55
CA VAL A 234 2.05 -6.62 -10.26
C VAL A 234 1.04 -7.77 -10.44
N ASN A 235 0.78 -8.53 -9.39
CA ASN A 235 -0.17 -9.64 -9.45
C ASN A 235 -1.62 -9.14 -9.65
N ILE A 236 -2.51 -10.04 -10.05
CA ILE A 236 -3.94 -9.77 -10.22
C ILE A 236 -4.54 -9.23 -8.90
N ASP A 237 -5.36 -8.18 -8.99
CA ASP A 237 -6.04 -7.51 -7.87
C ASP A 237 -5.08 -7.03 -6.75
N ASN A 238 -3.82 -6.75 -7.08
CA ASN A 238 -2.83 -6.32 -6.10
C ASN A 238 -2.64 -4.80 -6.08
N GLY A 239 -3.69 -4.06 -5.72
CA GLY A 239 -3.65 -2.60 -5.56
C GLY A 239 -2.66 -2.18 -4.48
N PHE A 240 -2.62 -2.89 -3.34
CA PHE A 240 -1.64 -2.66 -2.27
C PHE A 240 -0.20 -2.74 -2.78
N GLY A 241 0.14 -3.81 -3.50
CA GLY A 241 1.49 -3.99 -4.05
C GLY A 241 1.90 -2.87 -5.00
N ALA A 242 0.97 -2.42 -5.85
CA ALA A 242 1.21 -1.29 -6.77
C ALA A 242 1.40 0.03 -6.01
N GLY A 243 0.54 0.35 -5.04
CA GLY A 243 0.68 1.52 -4.19
C GLY A 243 2.02 1.52 -3.46
N ARG A 244 2.40 0.40 -2.85
CA ARG A 244 3.69 0.25 -2.16
C ARG A 244 4.88 0.42 -3.11
N MET A 245 4.84 -0.20 -4.29
CA MET A 245 5.92 -0.09 -5.29
C MET A 245 6.06 1.35 -5.79
N ALA A 246 4.94 2.05 -6.01
CA ALA A 246 4.95 3.45 -6.40
C ALA A 246 5.62 4.33 -5.34
N CYS A 247 5.35 4.10 -4.05
CA CYS A 247 6.02 4.81 -2.95
C CYS A 247 7.54 4.63 -2.99
N LEU A 248 8.03 3.42 -3.25
CA LEU A 248 9.47 3.15 -3.34
C LEU A 248 10.12 3.87 -4.52
N LEU A 249 9.47 3.89 -5.68
CA LEU A 249 9.95 4.62 -6.86
C LEU A 249 9.90 6.13 -6.66
N TYR A 250 8.86 6.63 -5.98
CA TYR A 250 8.65 8.04 -5.70
C TYR A 250 9.72 8.62 -4.76
N THR A 251 10.14 7.86 -3.74
CA THR A 251 11.11 8.30 -2.72
C THR A 251 12.57 8.05 -3.11
N SER A 252 12.82 7.16 -4.07
CA SER A 252 14.18 6.86 -4.52
C SER A 252 14.77 8.06 -5.28
N PRO A 253 15.97 8.54 -4.92
CA PRO A 253 16.66 9.51 -5.75
C PRO A 253 16.92 8.88 -7.12
N SER A 254 16.46 9.55 -8.19
CA SER A 254 16.76 9.09 -9.56
C SER A 254 18.27 9.07 -9.75
N PRO A 255 18.89 7.95 -10.13
CA PRO A 255 20.28 7.93 -10.53
C PRO A 255 20.39 8.68 -11.88
N ARG A 256 20.70 9.95 -11.84
CA ARG A 256 21.13 10.72 -13.00
C ARG A 256 22.59 11.12 -12.82
#